data_9a4151480b493ab85ef8864a407706a8
#
_entry.id   9a4151480b493ab85ef8864a407706a8
#
_cell.length_a   1.000
_cell.length_b   1.000
_cell.length_c   1.000
_cell.angle_alpha   90.00
_cell.angle_beta   90.00
_cell.angle_gamma   90.00
#
_symmetry.space_group_name_H-M   'P 1'
#
loop_
_entity.id
_entity.type
_entity.pdbx_description
1 polymer ?
#
loop_
_entity_poly.entity_id
_entity_poly.type
_entity_poly.pdbx_seq_one_letter_code
_entity_poly.pdbx_strand_id
1 'polypeptide(L)'
;MKITVFKNFQDRKGNYELVKVLNAIKEGKFNKEITQLRNADSEEEKGRIKNSLLAFTPSVVLNTGRKFTDGDSYSGIIHLDYDKLNDVAGAIDKIKALEYTYSCFVSPSGDGIKVFVRVSNEMEQHKDAFNTLRSYYDKAVGRESDKSIKDLNRLCFVSSDPELYLNEESVVFDYTTVSTTRTPEELWEYTSRKETFTVGNRNNFIHFFACNA
;
A
#
# COMPACT_ATOMS: atom_id res chain seq x y z
N MET A 1 9.36 12.97 -2.75
CA MET A 1 8.42 12.11 -3.51
C MET A 1 7.10 12.85 -3.66
N LYS A 2 6.66 13.09 -4.90
CA LYS A 2 5.41 13.81 -5.17
C LYS A 2 4.23 12.85 -5.27
N ILE A 3 3.06 13.32 -4.89
CA ILE A 3 1.77 12.63 -4.94
C ILE A 3 0.69 13.61 -5.37
N THR A 4 -0.48 13.12 -5.80
CA THR A 4 -1.61 13.99 -6.13
C THR A 4 -2.66 13.93 -5.04
N VAL A 5 -3.11 15.09 -4.57
CA VAL A 5 -4.15 15.24 -3.55
C VAL A 5 -5.48 15.61 -4.19
N PHE A 6 -6.55 15.02 -3.67
CA PHE A 6 -7.92 15.21 -4.11
C PHE A 6 -8.82 15.65 -2.95
N LYS A 7 -9.84 16.44 -3.28
CA LYS A 7 -11.00 16.70 -2.44
C LYS A 7 -12.14 15.81 -2.97
N ASN A 8 -12.79 15.04 -2.11
CA ASN A 8 -13.99 14.24 -2.45
C ASN A 8 -13.77 13.21 -3.58
N PHE A 9 -12.71 12.44 -3.65
CA PHE A 9 -12.45 11.46 -4.71
C PHE A 9 -12.24 12.01 -6.14
N GLN A 10 -12.77 13.18 -6.49
CA GLN A 10 -12.81 13.67 -7.88
C GLN A 10 -12.06 14.98 -8.08
N ASP A 11 -12.19 15.90 -7.16
CA ASP A 11 -11.65 17.24 -7.31
C ASP A 11 -10.15 17.26 -7.02
N ARG A 12 -9.34 17.33 -8.07
CA ARG A 12 -7.89 17.43 -7.96
C ARG A 12 -7.49 18.77 -7.33
N LYS A 13 -6.78 18.72 -6.20
CA LYS A 13 -6.22 19.92 -5.55
C LYS A 13 -4.84 20.28 -6.08
N GLY A 14 -4.05 19.32 -6.51
CA GLY A 14 -2.71 19.52 -7.01
C GLY A 14 -1.72 18.46 -6.54
N ASN A 15 -0.44 18.68 -6.88
CA ASN A 15 0.65 17.80 -6.50
C ASN A 15 1.38 18.35 -5.28
N TYR A 16 1.67 17.48 -4.34
CA TYR A 16 2.30 17.82 -3.06
C TYR A 16 3.42 16.81 -2.75
N GLU A 17 4.37 17.22 -1.93
CA GLU A 17 5.33 16.27 -1.38
C GLU A 17 4.64 15.36 -0.37
N LEU A 18 4.86 14.04 -0.48
CA LEU A 18 4.26 13.05 0.41
C LEU A 18 4.56 13.36 1.89
N VAL A 19 5.81 13.72 2.20
CA VAL A 19 6.23 14.07 3.57
C VAL A 19 5.40 15.21 4.18
N LYS A 20 4.97 16.20 3.37
CA LYS A 20 4.11 17.29 3.85
C LYS A 20 2.71 16.79 4.23
N VAL A 21 2.17 15.82 3.51
CA VAL A 21 0.87 15.20 3.83
C VAL A 21 0.99 14.34 5.07
N LEU A 22 2.06 13.55 5.20
CA LEU A 22 2.34 12.73 6.38
C LEU A 22 2.51 13.60 7.64
N ASN A 23 3.27 14.70 7.54
CA ASN A 23 3.41 15.65 8.65
C ASN A 23 2.06 16.30 9.03
N ALA A 24 1.22 16.65 8.04
CA ALA A 24 -0.12 17.17 8.32
C ALA A 24 -1.01 16.17 9.08
N ILE A 25 -0.90 14.87 8.78
CA ILE A 25 -1.57 13.78 9.51
C ILE A 25 -1.03 13.72 10.96
N LYS A 26 0.29 13.73 11.13
CA LYS A 26 0.96 13.68 12.43
C LYS A 26 0.64 14.90 13.32
N GLU A 27 0.59 16.08 12.71
CA GLU A 27 0.24 17.35 13.39
C GLU A 27 -1.27 17.48 13.69
N GLY A 28 -2.08 16.50 13.32
CA GLY A 28 -3.52 16.50 13.62
C GLY A 28 -4.33 17.52 12.81
N LYS A 29 -3.85 17.96 11.64
CA LYS A 29 -4.58 18.94 10.80
C LYS A 29 -5.96 18.46 10.34
N PHE A 30 -6.21 17.16 10.40
CA PHE A 30 -7.48 16.52 10.03
C PHE A 30 -8.24 15.98 11.25
N ASN A 31 -7.81 16.37 12.48
CA ASN A 31 -8.33 15.76 13.71
C ASN A 31 -9.84 15.95 13.89
N LYS A 32 -10.37 17.09 13.46
CA LYS A 32 -11.82 17.39 13.59
C LYS A 32 -12.66 16.36 12.80
N GLU A 33 -12.35 16.17 11.53
CA GLU A 33 -13.07 15.27 10.63
C GLU A 33 -12.86 13.80 11.03
N ILE A 34 -11.64 13.46 11.44
CA ILE A 34 -11.31 12.10 11.87
C ILE A 34 -12.01 11.74 13.19
N THR A 35 -12.07 12.67 14.15
CA THR A 35 -12.83 12.47 15.39
C THR A 35 -14.31 12.29 15.11
N GLN A 36 -14.90 13.10 14.22
CA GLN A 36 -16.27 12.93 13.80
C GLN A 36 -16.51 11.54 13.15
N LEU A 37 -15.62 11.11 12.28
CA LEU A 37 -15.70 9.79 11.66
C LEU A 37 -15.66 8.65 12.67
N ARG A 38 -14.72 8.71 13.62
CA ARG A 38 -14.55 7.67 14.64
C ARG A 38 -15.70 7.60 15.64
N ASN A 39 -16.39 8.71 15.87
CA ASN A 39 -17.53 8.82 16.79
C ASN A 39 -18.90 8.70 16.11
N ALA A 40 -18.95 8.51 14.79
CA ALA A 40 -20.20 8.36 14.07
C ALA A 40 -20.93 7.07 14.44
N ASP A 41 -22.23 7.15 14.69
CA ASP A 41 -23.05 6.05 15.21
C ASP A 41 -23.51 5.07 14.12
N SER A 42 -23.50 5.49 12.84
CA SER A 42 -23.98 4.68 11.74
C SER A 42 -22.93 4.52 10.62
N GLU A 43 -22.98 3.39 9.92
CA GLU A 43 -22.12 3.16 8.76
C GLU A 43 -22.43 4.14 7.60
N GLU A 44 -23.66 4.59 7.47
CA GLU A 44 -24.05 5.62 6.49
C GLU A 44 -23.36 6.95 6.79
N GLU A 45 -23.38 7.39 8.06
CA GLU A 45 -22.69 8.60 8.48
C GLU A 45 -21.18 8.49 8.33
N LYS A 46 -20.59 7.37 8.75
CA LYS A 46 -19.15 7.09 8.52
C LYS A 46 -18.79 7.17 7.04
N GLY A 47 -19.60 6.56 6.17
CA GLY A 47 -19.42 6.62 4.72
C GLY A 47 -19.47 8.05 4.18
N ARG A 48 -20.44 8.86 4.63
CA ARG A 48 -20.59 10.27 4.24
C ARG A 48 -19.38 11.11 4.66
N ILE A 49 -18.93 10.97 5.91
CA ILE A 49 -17.77 11.71 6.43
C ILE A 49 -16.50 11.25 5.70
N LYS A 50 -16.27 9.94 5.56
CA LYS A 50 -15.11 9.38 4.85
C LYS A 50 -15.03 9.89 3.41
N ASN A 51 -16.16 9.98 2.71
CA ASN A 51 -16.23 10.48 1.35
C ASN A 51 -15.93 11.99 1.23
N SER A 52 -16.02 12.74 2.31
CA SER A 52 -15.67 14.18 2.35
C SER A 52 -14.20 14.44 2.70
N LEU A 53 -13.47 13.43 3.18
CA LEU A 53 -12.06 13.57 3.54
C LEU A 53 -11.20 13.89 2.30
N LEU A 54 -10.09 14.57 2.53
CA LEU A 54 -9.02 14.61 1.55
C LEU A 54 -8.47 13.20 1.33
N ALA A 55 -8.07 12.94 0.09
CA ALA A 55 -7.42 11.70 -0.29
C ALA A 55 -6.25 11.99 -1.25
N PHE A 56 -5.35 11.05 -1.39
CA PHE A 56 -4.22 11.21 -2.28
C PHE A 56 -3.88 9.88 -2.97
N THR A 57 -3.18 9.95 -4.12
CA THR A 57 -2.67 8.79 -4.84
C THR A 57 -1.21 8.56 -4.45
N PRO A 58 -0.89 7.56 -3.58
CA PRO A 58 0.48 7.35 -3.12
C PRO A 58 1.44 6.98 -4.25
N SER A 59 1.00 6.17 -5.21
CA SER A 59 1.86 5.52 -6.18
C SER A 59 2.03 6.30 -7.50
N VAL A 60 1.20 7.32 -7.75
CA VAL A 60 1.22 8.05 -9.02
C VAL A 60 0.94 9.54 -8.84
N VAL A 61 1.63 10.35 -9.63
CA VAL A 61 1.37 11.79 -9.80
C VAL A 61 0.48 11.96 -11.04
N LEU A 62 -0.76 12.35 -10.83
CA LEU A 62 -1.75 12.56 -11.89
C LEU A 62 -1.78 14.04 -12.30
N ASN A 63 -1.68 14.32 -13.60
CA ASN A 63 -1.60 15.71 -14.10
C ASN A 63 -2.97 16.36 -14.33
N THR A 64 -3.97 15.59 -14.70
CA THR A 64 -5.27 16.15 -15.11
C THR A 64 -6.42 15.81 -14.18
N GLY A 65 -6.64 14.55 -13.84
CA GLY A 65 -7.79 14.11 -13.06
C GLY A 65 -7.53 12.77 -12.37
N ARG A 66 -8.57 11.96 -12.27
CA ARG A 66 -8.50 10.62 -11.63
C ARG A 66 -8.10 9.50 -12.58
N LYS A 67 -8.19 9.72 -13.88
CA LYS A 67 -7.80 8.75 -14.88
C LYS A 67 -6.32 8.88 -15.17
N PHE A 68 -5.65 7.74 -15.27
CA PHE A 68 -4.27 7.68 -15.68
C PHE A 68 -4.10 8.11 -17.14
N THR A 69 -3.08 8.90 -17.42
CA THR A 69 -2.72 9.41 -18.75
C THR A 69 -1.21 9.31 -18.99
N ASP A 70 -0.77 9.35 -20.23
CA ASP A 70 0.66 9.22 -20.62
C ASP A 70 1.58 10.30 -20.03
N GLY A 71 1.02 11.41 -19.53
CA GLY A 71 1.80 12.46 -18.87
C GLY A 71 1.98 12.27 -17.37
N ASP A 72 1.42 11.23 -16.79
CA ASP A 72 1.51 10.95 -15.36
C ASP A 72 2.84 10.26 -15.02
N SER A 73 3.28 10.37 -13.77
CA SER A 73 4.57 9.84 -13.35
C SER A 73 4.45 8.96 -12.11
N TYR A 74 5.33 7.96 -12.03
CA TYR A 74 5.43 7.09 -10.87
C TYR A 74 6.05 7.83 -9.69
N SER A 75 5.52 7.62 -8.49
CA SER A 75 6.06 8.23 -7.26
C SER A 75 7.19 7.43 -6.63
N GLY A 76 7.35 6.17 -6.99
CA GLY A 76 8.26 5.22 -6.33
C GLY A 76 7.76 4.79 -4.94
N ILE A 77 6.43 4.85 -4.71
CA ILE A 77 5.79 4.43 -3.46
C ILE A 77 4.75 3.36 -3.73
N ILE A 78 4.78 2.30 -2.93
CA ILE A 78 3.68 1.36 -2.78
C ILE A 78 3.08 1.56 -1.39
N HIS A 79 1.75 1.54 -1.29
CA HIS A 79 1.07 1.53 0.00
C HIS A 79 0.31 0.23 0.21
N LEU A 80 0.28 -0.23 1.46
CA LEU A 80 -0.52 -1.36 1.92
C LEU A 80 -1.60 -0.84 2.88
N ASP A 81 -2.71 -1.55 2.92
CA ASP A 81 -3.88 -1.20 3.72
C ASP A 81 -4.34 -2.41 4.53
N TYR A 82 -4.24 -2.30 5.84
CA TYR A 82 -4.75 -3.29 6.78
C TYR A 82 -6.01 -2.75 7.43
N ASP A 83 -7.13 -3.42 7.23
CA ASP A 83 -8.41 -3.05 7.80
C ASP A 83 -8.85 -4.03 8.89
N LYS A 84 -9.65 -3.51 9.85
CA LYS A 84 -10.32 -4.31 10.90
C LYS A 84 -9.35 -5.18 11.69
N LEU A 85 -8.28 -4.59 12.17
CA LEU A 85 -7.31 -5.25 13.03
C LEU A 85 -7.83 -5.32 14.47
N ASN A 86 -7.67 -6.50 15.10
CA ASN A 86 -8.00 -6.67 16.51
C ASN A 86 -6.95 -6.02 17.44
N ASP A 87 -5.69 -5.96 16.97
CA ASP A 87 -4.55 -5.35 17.68
C ASP A 87 -3.79 -4.43 16.71
N VAL A 88 -4.23 -3.17 16.67
CA VAL A 88 -3.59 -2.14 15.84
C VAL A 88 -2.20 -1.80 16.36
N ALA A 89 -2.01 -1.71 17.69
CA ALA A 89 -0.74 -1.34 18.29
C ALA A 89 0.34 -2.41 18.03
N GLY A 90 0.04 -3.68 18.31
CA GLY A 90 0.99 -4.76 18.04
C GLY A 90 1.31 -4.94 16.55
N ALA A 91 0.36 -4.66 15.66
CA ALA A 91 0.62 -4.68 14.21
C ALA A 91 1.53 -3.50 13.79
N ILE A 92 1.34 -2.29 14.35
CA ILE A 92 2.23 -1.14 14.12
C ILE A 92 3.65 -1.45 14.55
N ASP A 93 3.85 -2.07 15.73
CA ASP A 93 5.18 -2.40 16.21
C ASP A 93 5.90 -3.40 15.28
N LYS A 94 5.19 -4.40 14.77
CA LYS A 94 5.74 -5.32 13.77
C LYS A 94 6.11 -4.60 12.48
N ILE A 95 5.25 -3.72 11.99
CA ILE A 95 5.46 -2.95 10.76
C ILE A 95 6.66 -2.01 10.90
N LYS A 96 6.78 -1.30 12.04
CA LYS A 96 7.93 -0.41 12.33
C LYS A 96 9.27 -1.14 12.37
N ALA A 97 9.27 -2.41 12.77
CA ALA A 97 10.47 -3.24 12.83
C ALA A 97 10.98 -3.68 11.44
N LEU A 98 10.18 -3.56 10.39
CA LEU A 98 10.58 -3.92 9.03
C LEU A 98 11.39 -2.79 8.39
N GLU A 99 12.56 -3.11 7.87
CA GLU A 99 13.55 -2.16 7.33
C GLU A 99 13.04 -1.33 6.14
N TYR A 100 12.07 -1.87 5.39
CA TYR A 100 11.49 -1.19 4.22
C TYR A 100 10.39 -0.18 4.59
N THR A 101 9.95 -0.13 5.85
CA THR A 101 8.85 0.75 6.24
C THR A 101 9.27 2.22 6.22
N TYR A 102 8.84 2.95 5.20
CA TYR A 102 9.03 4.40 5.11
C TYR A 102 8.11 5.15 6.06
N SER A 103 6.82 4.79 6.09
CA SER A 103 5.85 5.38 7.00
C SER A 103 4.70 4.44 7.29
N CYS A 104 4.12 4.53 8.48
CA CYS A 104 2.82 3.94 8.76
C CYS A 104 2.02 4.80 9.75
N PHE A 105 0.70 4.74 9.64
CA PHE A 105 -0.22 5.45 10.51
C PHE A 105 -1.57 4.74 10.63
N VAL A 106 -2.29 5.03 11.71
CA VAL A 106 -3.63 4.51 11.97
C VAL A 106 -4.62 5.04 10.94
N SER A 107 -5.42 4.15 10.37
CA SER A 107 -6.44 4.48 9.37
C SER A 107 -7.46 5.52 9.88
N PRO A 108 -8.21 6.19 8.99
CA PRO A 108 -9.24 7.14 9.40
C PRO A 108 -10.28 6.55 10.35
N SER A 109 -10.66 5.29 10.16
CA SER A 109 -11.63 4.57 11.03
C SER A 109 -11.05 4.20 12.40
N GLY A 110 -9.73 4.16 12.56
CA GLY A 110 -9.07 3.84 13.83
C GLY A 110 -8.79 2.35 14.05
N ASP A 111 -9.30 1.47 13.21
CA ASP A 111 -9.20 0.01 13.31
C ASP A 111 -8.30 -0.63 12.25
N GLY A 112 -7.52 0.17 11.55
CA GLY A 112 -6.62 -0.29 10.49
C GLY A 112 -5.33 0.51 10.43
N ILE A 113 -4.42 0.14 9.51
CA ILE A 113 -3.11 0.76 9.33
C ILE A 113 -2.85 1.00 7.84
N LYS A 114 -2.34 2.18 7.51
CA LYS A 114 -1.80 2.50 6.19
C LYS A 114 -0.27 2.44 6.27
N VAL A 115 0.35 1.67 5.37
CA VAL A 115 1.80 1.48 5.32
C VAL A 115 2.31 2.00 3.98
N PHE A 116 3.45 2.67 3.99
CA PHE A 116 4.10 3.23 2.81
C PHE A 116 5.52 2.71 2.72
N VAL A 117 5.90 2.25 1.53
CA VAL A 117 7.20 1.66 1.26
C VAL A 117 7.78 2.29 -0.01
N ARG A 118 9.05 2.68 0.06
CA ARG A 118 9.80 3.14 -1.13
C ARG A 118 10.22 1.93 -1.96
N VAL A 119 10.05 2.02 -3.28
CA VAL A 119 10.35 0.93 -4.21
C VAL A 119 11.21 1.40 -5.37
N SER A 120 12.03 0.50 -5.91
CA SER A 120 12.93 0.78 -7.04
C SER A 120 12.39 0.35 -8.40
N ASN A 121 11.23 -0.33 -8.44
CA ASN A 121 10.65 -0.83 -9.69
C ASN A 121 10.14 0.29 -10.59
N GLU A 122 10.06 0.00 -11.88
CA GLU A 122 9.38 0.85 -12.86
C GLU A 122 7.86 0.75 -12.71
N MET A 123 7.15 1.71 -13.31
CA MET A 123 5.68 1.83 -13.18
C MET A 123 4.94 0.59 -13.69
N GLU A 124 5.42 0.00 -14.78
CA GLU A 124 4.85 -1.20 -15.41
C GLU A 124 4.92 -2.42 -14.50
N GLN A 125 5.91 -2.46 -13.62
CA GLN A 125 6.18 -3.54 -12.67
C GLN A 125 5.44 -3.36 -11.34
N HIS A 126 4.66 -2.27 -11.18
CA HIS A 126 4.02 -1.90 -9.92
C HIS A 126 3.18 -3.04 -9.31
N LYS A 127 2.41 -3.78 -10.12
CA LYS A 127 1.55 -4.86 -9.62
C LYS A 127 2.35 -6.05 -9.08
N ASP A 128 3.46 -6.37 -9.72
CA ASP A 128 4.33 -7.48 -9.29
C ASP A 128 5.07 -7.09 -8.01
N ALA A 129 5.62 -5.88 -7.97
CA ALA A 129 6.23 -5.32 -6.77
C ALA A 129 5.23 -5.22 -5.60
N PHE A 130 3.98 -4.79 -5.86
CA PHE A 130 2.91 -4.76 -4.86
C PHE A 130 2.63 -6.16 -4.30
N ASN A 131 2.48 -7.17 -5.15
CA ASN A 131 2.17 -8.52 -4.70
C ASN A 131 3.31 -9.12 -3.85
N THR A 132 4.55 -8.91 -4.25
CA THR A 132 5.73 -9.38 -3.51
C THR A 132 5.84 -8.67 -2.16
N LEU A 133 5.73 -7.34 -2.16
CA LEU A 133 5.75 -6.52 -0.95
C LEU A 133 4.63 -6.92 0.00
N ARG A 134 3.41 -7.06 -0.52
CA ARG A 134 2.25 -7.49 0.26
C ARG A 134 2.52 -8.82 0.95
N SER A 135 3.01 -9.83 0.23
CA SER A 135 3.31 -11.14 0.82
C SER A 135 4.36 -11.05 1.94
N TYR A 136 5.38 -10.23 1.76
CA TYR A 136 6.41 -10.00 2.77
C TYR A 136 5.82 -9.39 4.06
N TYR A 137 5.03 -8.32 3.92
CA TYR A 137 4.41 -7.65 5.07
C TYR A 137 3.31 -8.48 5.73
N ASP A 138 2.45 -9.15 4.94
CA ASP A 138 1.35 -9.99 5.44
C ASP A 138 1.89 -11.13 6.32
N LYS A 139 3.02 -11.74 5.93
CA LYS A 139 3.72 -12.77 6.72
C LYS A 139 4.22 -12.21 8.07
N ALA A 140 4.82 -11.02 8.07
CA ALA A 140 5.35 -10.39 9.28
C ALA A 140 4.23 -9.94 10.24
N VAL A 141 3.17 -9.35 9.70
CA VAL A 141 2.02 -8.87 10.48
C VAL A 141 1.16 -10.04 10.98
N GLY A 142 1.07 -11.14 10.20
CA GLY A 142 0.19 -12.28 10.46
C GLY A 142 -1.26 -12.01 10.05
N ARG A 143 -1.47 -11.07 9.11
CA ARG A 143 -2.77 -10.66 8.60
C ARG A 143 -2.66 -10.27 7.13
N GLU A 144 -3.67 -10.61 6.32
CA GLU A 144 -3.71 -10.16 4.92
C GLU A 144 -4.13 -8.69 4.82
N SER A 145 -3.37 -7.92 4.03
CA SER A 145 -3.72 -6.57 3.61
C SER A 145 -4.68 -6.58 2.41
N ASP A 146 -5.33 -5.45 2.14
CA ASP A 146 -6.29 -5.33 1.04
C ASP A 146 -5.60 -5.48 -0.33
N LYS A 147 -5.85 -6.60 -0.99
CA LYS A 147 -5.34 -6.89 -2.34
C LYS A 147 -5.97 -6.04 -3.45
N SER A 148 -7.07 -5.34 -3.16
CA SER A 148 -7.77 -4.53 -4.18
C SER A 148 -7.07 -3.21 -4.48
N ILE A 149 -6.11 -2.79 -3.64
CA ILE A 149 -5.44 -1.49 -3.79
C ILE A 149 -4.19 -1.50 -4.69
N LYS A 150 -3.99 -2.55 -5.45
CA LYS A 150 -2.85 -2.76 -6.36
C LYS A 150 -2.78 -1.80 -7.56
N ASP A 151 -3.80 -0.97 -7.77
CA ASP A 151 -3.83 -0.06 -8.92
C ASP A 151 -3.13 1.26 -8.58
N LEU A 152 -2.33 1.78 -9.54
CA LEU A 152 -1.53 3.00 -9.41
C LEU A 152 -2.31 4.21 -8.89
N ASN A 153 -3.52 4.41 -9.40
CA ASN A 153 -4.37 5.54 -9.06
C ASN A 153 -5.30 5.30 -7.84
N ARG A 154 -4.99 4.26 -7.06
CA ARG A 154 -5.77 4.00 -5.84
C ARG A 154 -5.58 5.12 -4.83
N LEU A 155 -6.68 5.57 -4.23
CA LEU A 155 -6.68 6.61 -3.21
C LEU A 155 -6.37 6.06 -1.83
N CYS A 156 -5.57 6.81 -1.11
CA CYS A 156 -5.41 6.72 0.32
C CYS A 156 -6.05 7.96 0.97
N PHE A 157 -6.92 7.77 1.96
CA PHE A 157 -7.48 8.89 2.72
C PHE A 157 -6.49 9.43 3.74
N VAL A 158 -6.55 10.74 4.01
CA VAL A 158 -5.85 11.33 5.14
C VAL A 158 -6.42 10.79 6.46
N SER A 159 -5.63 10.88 7.52
CA SER A 159 -6.01 10.47 8.87
C SER A 159 -5.56 11.53 9.90
N SER A 160 -5.68 11.24 11.17
CA SER A 160 -5.05 11.98 12.27
C SER A 160 -4.41 10.98 13.21
N ASP A 161 -3.07 11.04 13.30
CA ASP A 161 -2.27 10.12 14.10
C ASP A 161 -1.00 10.83 14.59
N PRO A 162 -0.97 11.33 15.85
CA PRO A 162 0.21 11.96 16.43
C PRO A 162 1.44 11.03 16.52
N GLU A 163 1.18 9.71 16.60
CA GLU A 163 2.22 8.68 16.69
C GLU A 163 2.66 8.15 15.30
N LEU A 164 2.24 8.82 14.21
CA LEU A 164 2.64 8.45 12.85
C LEU A 164 4.15 8.19 12.80
N TYR A 165 4.52 7.01 12.34
CA TYR A 165 5.91 6.63 12.10
C TYR A 165 6.37 7.15 10.73
N LEU A 166 7.55 7.76 10.70
CA LEU A 166 8.22 8.21 9.49
C LEU A 166 9.72 7.91 9.60
N ASN A 167 10.25 7.14 8.65
CA ASN A 167 11.66 6.82 8.54
C ASN A 167 12.17 7.17 7.13
N GLU A 168 12.77 8.32 6.99
CA GLU A 168 13.31 8.80 5.71
C GLU A 168 14.54 7.98 5.26
N GLU A 169 15.18 7.25 6.17
CA GLU A 169 16.32 6.39 5.92
C GLU A 169 15.93 4.92 5.67
N SER A 170 14.62 4.59 5.55
CA SER A 170 14.17 3.22 5.27
C SER A 170 14.86 2.64 4.03
N VAL A 171 15.09 1.35 4.00
CA VAL A 171 15.64 0.67 2.82
C VAL A 171 14.64 0.75 1.67
N VAL A 172 15.13 0.96 0.45
CA VAL A 172 14.29 0.90 -0.76
C VAL A 172 14.03 -0.57 -1.10
N PHE A 173 12.77 -0.93 -1.22
CA PHE A 173 12.38 -2.31 -1.52
C PHE A 173 12.61 -2.60 -3.01
N ASP A 174 13.42 -3.61 -3.28
CA ASP A 174 13.62 -4.18 -4.61
C ASP A 174 12.94 -5.56 -4.67
N TYR A 175 11.81 -5.63 -5.36
CA TYR A 175 11.02 -6.85 -5.44
C TYR A 175 11.73 -7.99 -6.16
N THR A 176 12.72 -7.70 -7.00
CA THR A 176 13.49 -8.72 -7.72
C THR A 176 14.42 -9.48 -6.80
N THR A 177 14.96 -8.83 -5.77
CA THR A 177 15.84 -9.46 -4.78
C THR A 177 15.06 -10.31 -3.76
N VAL A 178 13.84 -9.90 -3.41
CA VAL A 178 13.01 -10.62 -2.44
C VAL A 178 12.29 -11.82 -3.06
N SER A 179 11.96 -11.77 -4.36
CA SER A 179 11.37 -12.91 -5.07
C SER A 179 12.32 -14.10 -5.21
N THR A 180 13.62 -13.91 -5.04
CA THR A 180 14.63 -14.98 -5.07
C THR A 180 14.74 -15.77 -3.77
N THR A 181 13.99 -15.40 -2.71
CA THR A 181 14.02 -16.11 -1.41
C THR A 181 12.79 -16.99 -1.16
N ARG A 182 12.09 -17.41 -2.21
CA ARG A 182 11.05 -18.44 -2.06
C ARG A 182 11.67 -19.74 -1.60
N THR A 183 11.09 -20.37 -0.58
CA THR A 183 11.48 -21.75 -0.26
C THR A 183 11.13 -22.67 -1.43
N PRO A 184 11.80 -23.84 -1.58
CA PRO A 184 11.45 -24.81 -2.61
C PRO A 184 9.95 -25.16 -2.59
N GLU A 185 9.32 -25.22 -1.41
CA GLU A 185 7.91 -25.50 -1.21
C GLU A 185 7.03 -24.35 -1.72
N GLU A 186 7.34 -23.10 -1.39
CA GLU A 186 6.62 -21.91 -1.87
C GLU A 186 6.76 -21.78 -3.40
N LEU A 187 7.92 -22.11 -3.92
CA LEU A 187 8.19 -22.13 -5.36
C LEU A 187 7.39 -23.21 -6.08
N TRP A 188 7.31 -24.40 -5.49
CA TRP A 188 6.51 -25.50 -6.00
C TRP A 188 5.03 -25.15 -6.06
N GLU A 189 4.47 -24.58 -4.98
CA GLU A 189 3.07 -24.13 -4.93
C GLU A 189 2.78 -23.04 -5.96
N TYR A 190 3.67 -22.05 -6.09
CA TYR A 190 3.54 -20.98 -7.08
C TYR A 190 3.52 -21.53 -8.51
N THR A 191 4.48 -22.40 -8.82
CA THR A 191 4.59 -23.02 -10.14
C THR A 191 3.38 -23.90 -10.46
N SER A 192 2.92 -24.69 -9.48
CA SER A 192 1.77 -25.59 -9.64
C SER A 192 0.45 -24.86 -9.83
N ARG A 193 0.33 -23.61 -9.37
CA ARG A 193 -0.84 -22.75 -9.65
C ARG A 193 -0.83 -22.15 -11.06
N LYS A 194 0.34 -21.97 -11.65
CA LYS A 194 0.53 -21.37 -12.97
C LYS A 194 0.57 -22.41 -14.08
N GLU A 195 1.22 -23.53 -13.82
CA GLU A 195 1.38 -24.62 -14.77
C GLU A 195 1.00 -25.97 -14.13
N THR A 196 0.20 -26.74 -14.80
CA THR A 196 -0.17 -28.08 -14.32
C THR A 196 0.90 -29.08 -14.74
N PHE A 197 1.47 -29.79 -13.77
CA PHE A 197 2.42 -30.87 -14.06
C PHE A 197 1.67 -32.06 -14.66
N THR A 198 1.76 -32.22 -15.98
CA THR A 198 1.19 -33.35 -16.73
C THR A 198 2.26 -33.99 -17.60
N VAL A 199 2.00 -35.20 -18.06
CA VAL A 199 2.94 -35.94 -18.93
C VAL A 199 3.27 -35.18 -20.21
N GLY A 200 2.35 -34.35 -20.70
CA GLY A 200 2.53 -33.58 -21.95
C GLY A 200 3.23 -32.22 -21.76
N ASN A 201 3.29 -31.65 -20.55
CA ASN A 201 3.88 -30.32 -20.32
C ASN A 201 5.06 -30.30 -19.33
N ARG A 202 5.67 -31.46 -19.04
CA ARG A 202 6.77 -31.60 -18.09
C ARG A 202 7.88 -30.57 -18.33
N ASN A 203 8.27 -30.36 -19.57
CA ASN A 203 9.37 -29.45 -19.91
C ASN A 203 8.98 -27.99 -19.61
N ASN A 204 7.74 -27.58 -19.91
CA ASN A 204 7.23 -26.25 -19.61
C ASN A 204 7.17 -26.02 -18.10
N PHE A 205 6.68 -27.01 -17.34
CA PHE A 205 6.62 -26.93 -15.88
C PHE A 205 8.02 -26.80 -15.27
N ILE A 206 8.99 -27.62 -15.71
CA ILE A 206 10.36 -27.56 -15.22
C ILE A 206 11.02 -26.22 -15.60
N HIS A 207 10.82 -25.74 -16.82
CA HIS A 207 11.33 -24.44 -17.26
C HIS A 207 10.75 -23.30 -16.42
N PHE A 208 9.43 -23.28 -16.22
CA PHE A 208 8.77 -22.26 -15.43
C PHE A 208 9.23 -22.31 -13.96
N PHE A 209 9.39 -23.50 -13.39
CA PHE A 209 9.93 -23.68 -12.04
C PHE A 209 11.35 -23.14 -11.92
N ALA A 210 12.23 -23.48 -12.87
CA ALA A 210 13.62 -23.02 -12.89
C ALA A 210 13.76 -21.49 -13.08
N CYS A 211 12.86 -20.86 -13.85
CA CYS A 211 12.86 -19.41 -14.02
C CYS A 211 12.36 -18.63 -12.79
N ASN A 212 11.73 -19.30 -11.83
CA ASN A 212 11.19 -18.70 -10.61
C ASN A 212 11.92 -19.17 -9.34
N ALA A 213 12.96 -20.00 -9.49
CA ALA A 213 13.86 -20.45 -8.44
C ALA A 213 15.02 -19.48 -8.23
#